data_7fe481b5ef3f359b8aece5fa24b6ed31
#
_entry.id   7fe481b5ef3f359b8aece5fa24b6ed31
#
_cell.length_a   1.000
_cell.length_b   1.000
_cell.length_c   1.000
_cell.angle_alpha   90.00
_cell.angle_beta   90.00
_cell.angle_gamma   90.00
#
_symmetry.space_group_name_H-M   'P 1'
#
loop_
_entity.id
_entity.type
_entity.pdbx_description
1 polymer ?
#
loop_
_entity_poly.entity_id
_entity_poly.type
_entity_poly.pdbx_seq_one_letter_code
_entity_poly.pdbx_strand_id
1 'polypeptide(L)'
;MKPRLLILFCLLAIHVGVKAYKLTPYIPQDNPTKTAVIVCPGGSYFWLDKETEGKKVAEWLCQNGIAAFVLEYSHGGWGAFAFHMRTKGRKFPAGFDDLCRALNEVRSKADTYGYRTDRVGCMGFSAGGHLVMHAAEQLSGTPDVPLFVAPMYPVVSMTHPCTHKRSRRGLLGEHPSKAMKDSLSLEHHVPANCPPVFLMNCDDDPIVHYHNAELLDSALTVQAVPHHYEHYRTGGHGFGTTPEKTTSEAIQWKERFLAWLRNL
;
A
#
# COMPACT_ATOMS: atom_id res chain seq x y z
N MET A 1 -56.85 0.61 34.99
CA MET A 1 -55.56 1.15 34.51
C MET A 1 -54.52 0.03 34.62
N LYS A 2 -54.03 -0.48 33.47
CA LYS A 2 -52.98 -1.52 33.43
C LYS A 2 -51.63 -0.81 33.19
N PRO A 3 -50.54 -1.11 33.92
CA PRO A 3 -49.26 -0.51 33.68
C PRO A 3 -48.62 -1.11 32.40
N ARG A 4 -48.20 -0.22 31.51
CA ARG A 4 -47.38 -0.59 30.32
C ARG A 4 -45.95 -0.82 30.77
N LEU A 5 -45.50 -2.05 30.66
CA LEU A 5 -44.10 -2.48 30.85
C LEU A 5 -43.26 -1.98 29.67
N LEU A 6 -42.40 -1.01 29.91
CA LEU A 6 -41.45 -0.49 28.92
C LEU A 6 -40.24 -1.43 28.89
N ILE A 7 -40.17 -2.28 27.88
CA ILE A 7 -39.01 -3.15 27.66
C ILE A 7 -37.91 -2.32 26.98
N LEU A 8 -36.91 -1.95 27.78
CA LEU A 8 -35.70 -1.27 27.31
C LEU A 8 -34.82 -2.30 26.61
N PHE A 9 -34.79 -2.33 25.26
CA PHE A 9 -33.83 -3.10 24.49
C PHE A 9 -32.46 -2.42 24.61
N CYS A 10 -31.61 -2.89 25.51
CA CYS A 10 -30.19 -2.63 25.47
C CYS A 10 -29.61 -3.34 24.22
N LEU A 11 -29.38 -2.58 23.16
CA LEU A 11 -28.54 -3.00 22.03
C LEU A 11 -27.09 -3.14 22.55
N LEU A 12 -26.73 -4.36 22.99
CA LEU A 12 -25.33 -4.74 23.14
C LEU A 12 -24.74 -4.75 21.74
N ALA A 13 -24.01 -3.71 21.37
CA ALA A 13 -23.13 -3.73 20.21
C ALA A 13 -22.05 -4.79 20.49
N ILE A 14 -22.25 -5.99 19.97
CA ILE A 14 -21.22 -7.01 19.91
C ILE A 14 -20.14 -6.45 18.98
N HIS A 15 -19.11 -5.87 19.57
CA HIS A 15 -17.86 -5.61 18.89
C HIS A 15 -17.27 -6.98 18.53
N VAL A 16 -17.65 -7.50 17.36
CA VAL A 16 -16.90 -8.56 16.71
C VAL A 16 -15.51 -7.99 16.47
N GLY A 17 -14.54 -8.44 17.27
CA GLY A 17 -13.17 -7.97 17.21
C GLY A 17 -12.63 -8.13 15.78
N VAL A 18 -12.67 -7.06 14.99
CA VAL A 18 -11.92 -6.95 13.76
C VAL A 18 -10.48 -7.19 14.17
N LYS A 19 -9.84 -8.21 13.64
CA LYS A 19 -8.44 -8.51 13.93
C LYS A 19 -7.67 -7.24 13.61
N ALA A 20 -7.17 -6.57 14.65
CA ALA A 20 -6.52 -5.29 14.51
C ALA A 20 -5.33 -5.45 13.56
N TYR A 21 -5.17 -4.55 12.56
CA TYR A 21 -3.93 -4.40 11.84
C TYR A 21 -2.79 -4.19 12.87
N LYS A 22 -1.56 -4.50 12.48
CA LYS A 22 -0.40 -4.21 13.32
C LYS A 22 0.46 -3.16 12.64
N LEU A 23 0.83 -2.14 13.40
CA LEU A 23 1.71 -1.07 12.96
C LEU A 23 2.99 -1.09 13.81
N THR A 24 4.15 -1.33 13.18
CA THR A 24 5.43 -1.41 13.87
C THR A 24 6.28 -0.18 13.53
N PRO A 25 6.60 0.69 14.52
CA PRO A 25 7.37 1.90 14.28
C PRO A 25 8.88 1.64 14.20
N TYR A 26 9.56 2.42 13.36
CA TYR A 26 11.01 2.56 13.24
C TYR A 26 11.31 4.07 13.22
N ILE A 27 11.81 4.58 14.35
CA ILE A 27 11.94 6.00 14.57
C ILE A 27 13.43 6.37 14.60
N PRO A 28 13.90 7.25 13.69
CA PRO A 28 15.29 7.71 13.68
C PRO A 28 15.56 8.64 14.87
N GLN A 29 16.84 8.72 15.29
CA GLN A 29 17.26 9.67 16.32
C GLN A 29 17.08 11.13 15.87
N ASP A 30 17.33 11.39 14.58
CA ASP A 30 17.07 12.67 13.93
C ASP A 30 16.24 12.47 12.65
N ASN A 31 15.26 13.36 12.45
CA ASN A 31 14.39 13.38 11.28
C ASN A 31 14.41 14.79 10.66
N PRO A 32 15.45 15.12 9.89
CA PRO A 32 15.61 16.46 9.34
C PRO A 32 14.50 16.84 8.35
N THR A 33 13.93 15.86 7.66
CA THR A 33 12.85 16.08 6.69
C THR A 33 11.48 16.20 7.33
N LYS A 34 11.37 15.84 8.62
CA LYS A 34 10.11 15.74 9.35
C LYS A 34 9.07 14.86 8.65
N THR A 35 9.53 13.83 7.93
CA THR A 35 8.71 12.94 7.11
C THR A 35 8.52 11.60 7.82
N ALA A 36 7.33 11.04 7.68
CA ALA A 36 7.02 9.65 8.06
C ALA A 36 6.50 8.88 6.85
N VAL A 37 6.79 7.58 6.77
CA VAL A 37 6.38 6.69 5.69
C VAL A 37 5.71 5.44 6.26
N ILE A 38 4.49 5.15 5.81
CA ILE A 38 3.84 3.86 6.07
C ILE A 38 4.31 2.89 4.99
N VAL A 39 4.92 1.78 5.39
CA VAL A 39 5.43 0.73 4.50
C VAL A 39 4.43 -0.42 4.45
N CYS A 40 3.92 -0.71 3.26
CA CYS A 40 2.95 -1.77 2.97
C CYS A 40 3.65 -2.92 2.20
N PRO A 41 4.06 -4.01 2.86
CA PRO A 41 4.70 -5.15 2.19
C PRO A 41 3.81 -5.81 1.15
N GLY A 42 4.41 -6.45 0.14
CA GLY A 42 3.71 -7.30 -0.81
C GLY A 42 3.38 -8.69 -0.26
N GLY A 43 2.88 -9.56 -1.14
CA GLY A 43 2.49 -10.93 -0.79
C GLY A 43 1.17 -11.34 -1.41
N SER A 44 0.83 -10.76 -2.55
CA SER A 44 -0.33 -11.12 -3.39
C SER A 44 -1.69 -11.07 -2.65
N TYR A 45 -1.80 -10.30 -1.57
CA TYR A 45 -2.97 -10.26 -0.68
C TYR A 45 -3.28 -11.59 0.03
N PHE A 46 -2.37 -12.56 0.00
CA PHE A 46 -2.49 -13.81 0.75
C PHE A 46 -1.59 -13.88 1.98
N TRP A 47 -0.44 -13.20 1.93
CA TRP A 47 0.54 -13.05 3.01
C TRP A 47 1.20 -11.68 2.93
N LEU A 48 2.18 -11.43 3.80
CA LEU A 48 2.99 -10.21 3.77
C LEU A 48 4.47 -10.61 3.86
N ASP A 49 5.32 -10.09 2.96
CA ASP A 49 6.78 -10.18 3.10
C ASP A 49 7.27 -9.15 4.12
N LYS A 50 7.09 -9.51 5.39
CA LYS A 50 7.38 -8.63 6.52
C LYS A 50 8.87 -8.38 6.73
N GLU A 51 9.71 -9.27 6.23
CA GLU A 51 11.16 -9.13 6.38
C GLU A 51 11.77 -8.27 5.27
N THR A 52 11.64 -8.69 3.99
CA THR A 52 12.33 -8.03 2.87
C THR A 52 11.70 -6.70 2.50
N GLU A 53 10.36 -6.68 2.39
CA GLU A 53 9.59 -5.49 1.95
C GLU A 53 8.98 -4.71 3.12
N GLY A 54 9.09 -5.25 4.34
CA GLY A 54 8.66 -4.58 5.56
C GLY A 54 9.83 -4.04 6.37
N LYS A 55 10.41 -4.88 7.24
CA LYS A 55 11.43 -4.51 8.23
C LYS A 55 12.68 -3.88 7.60
N LYS A 56 13.29 -4.53 6.60
CA LYS A 56 14.51 -4.02 5.95
C LYS A 56 14.30 -2.66 5.28
N VAL A 57 13.12 -2.43 4.69
CA VAL A 57 12.75 -1.14 4.11
C VAL A 57 12.60 -0.08 5.20
N ALA A 58 11.91 -0.39 6.29
CA ALA A 58 11.73 0.53 7.41
C ALA A 58 13.06 0.86 8.11
N GLU A 59 13.94 -0.11 8.29
CA GLU A 59 15.30 0.08 8.81
C GLU A 59 16.12 1.01 7.91
N TRP A 60 16.06 0.81 6.58
CA TRP A 60 16.73 1.67 5.60
C TRP A 60 16.19 3.11 5.65
N LEU A 61 14.87 3.32 5.70
CA LEU A 61 14.26 4.64 5.84
C LEU A 61 14.73 5.31 7.14
N CYS A 62 14.69 4.58 8.25
CA CYS A 62 15.12 5.04 9.57
C CYS A 62 16.61 5.45 9.57
N GLN A 63 17.50 4.68 8.95
CA GLN A 63 18.92 5.01 8.78
C GLN A 63 19.15 6.28 7.97
N ASN A 64 18.18 6.65 7.11
CA ASN A 64 18.20 7.88 6.31
C ASN A 64 17.41 9.04 6.94
N GLY A 65 17.10 8.96 8.23
CA GLY A 65 16.44 10.03 8.98
C GLY A 65 14.95 10.19 8.65
N ILE A 66 14.27 9.11 8.23
CA ILE A 66 12.85 9.11 7.91
C ILE A 66 12.14 8.16 8.86
N ALA A 67 11.13 8.64 9.59
CA ALA A 67 10.32 7.76 10.42
C ALA A 67 9.55 6.77 9.53
N ALA A 68 9.54 5.49 9.89
CA ALA A 68 8.87 4.47 9.11
C ALA A 68 7.95 3.60 9.98
N PHE A 69 6.87 3.12 9.40
CA PHE A 69 5.86 2.31 10.07
C PHE A 69 5.48 1.15 9.18
N VAL A 70 5.85 -0.08 9.57
CA VAL A 70 5.45 -1.27 8.81
C VAL A 70 4.01 -1.63 9.15
N LEU A 71 3.15 -1.65 8.14
CA LEU A 71 1.75 -2.01 8.26
C LEU A 71 1.53 -3.49 7.91
N GLU A 72 1.13 -4.28 8.89
CA GLU A 72 0.60 -5.62 8.69
C GLU A 72 -0.91 -5.51 8.44
N TYR A 73 -1.30 -5.28 7.20
CA TYR A 73 -2.70 -5.10 6.80
C TYR A 73 -3.43 -6.43 6.58
N SER A 74 -4.75 -6.40 6.55
CA SER A 74 -5.62 -7.56 6.33
C SER A 74 -5.40 -8.20 4.97
N HIS A 75 -5.23 -9.52 4.97
CA HIS A 75 -4.99 -10.35 3.78
C HIS A 75 -5.68 -11.72 3.91
N GLY A 76 -5.83 -12.45 2.82
CA GLY A 76 -6.56 -13.71 2.75
C GLY A 76 -6.03 -14.81 3.66
N GLY A 77 -4.73 -14.87 3.84
CA GLY A 77 -4.06 -15.91 4.60
C GLY A 77 -3.80 -17.18 3.80
N TRP A 78 -2.94 -18.03 4.36
CA TRP A 78 -2.49 -19.27 3.72
C TRP A 78 -3.63 -20.24 3.38
N GLY A 79 -4.65 -20.33 4.25
CA GLY A 79 -5.82 -21.17 4.00
C GLY A 79 -6.62 -20.76 2.75
N ALA A 80 -6.76 -19.45 2.50
CA ALA A 80 -7.39 -18.97 1.27
C ALA A 80 -6.53 -19.22 0.04
N PHE A 81 -5.21 -19.16 0.18
CA PHE A 81 -4.29 -19.46 -0.90
C PHE A 81 -4.30 -20.93 -1.29
N ALA A 82 -4.06 -21.84 -0.33
CA ALA A 82 -3.82 -23.26 -0.56
C ALA A 82 -5.11 -24.07 -0.75
N PHE A 83 -6.18 -23.71 -0.02
CA PHE A 83 -7.41 -24.51 0.04
C PHE A 83 -8.65 -23.77 -0.46
N HIS A 84 -8.49 -22.62 -1.14
CA HIS A 84 -9.58 -21.78 -1.65
C HIS A 84 -10.65 -21.44 -0.59
N MET A 85 -10.25 -21.43 0.68
CA MET A 85 -11.17 -21.14 1.78
C MET A 85 -11.73 -19.73 1.69
N ARG A 86 -13.03 -19.58 1.95
CA ARG A 86 -13.64 -18.24 2.05
C ARG A 86 -13.13 -17.52 3.28
N THR A 87 -12.49 -16.35 3.07
CA THR A 87 -12.00 -15.49 4.14
C THR A 87 -12.93 -14.28 4.28
N LYS A 88 -13.98 -14.44 5.09
CA LYS A 88 -14.91 -13.33 5.39
C LYS A 88 -14.14 -12.19 6.10
N GLY A 89 -14.27 -10.95 5.60
CA GLY A 89 -13.65 -9.77 6.21
C GLY A 89 -12.14 -9.63 6.02
N ARG A 90 -11.52 -10.37 5.08
CA ARG A 90 -10.07 -10.30 4.79
C ARG A 90 -9.74 -9.94 3.34
N LYS A 91 -10.74 -9.64 2.54
CA LYS A 91 -10.62 -9.16 1.16
C LYS A 91 -10.93 -7.67 1.12
N PHE A 92 -10.88 -7.09 -0.08
CA PHE A 92 -11.32 -5.71 -0.25
C PHE A 92 -12.69 -5.48 0.43
N PRO A 93 -12.88 -4.39 1.19
CA PRO A 93 -11.94 -3.27 1.39
C PRO A 93 -11.01 -3.38 2.62
N ALA A 94 -10.95 -4.51 3.33
CA ALA A 94 -10.32 -4.62 4.65
C ALA A 94 -8.87 -4.08 4.72
N GLY A 95 -8.03 -4.37 3.72
CA GLY A 95 -6.66 -3.84 3.69
C GLY A 95 -6.62 -2.31 3.48
N PHE A 96 -7.54 -1.78 2.68
CA PHE A 96 -7.69 -0.34 2.49
C PHE A 96 -8.14 0.36 3.78
N ASP A 97 -9.14 -0.21 4.48
CA ASP A 97 -9.61 0.31 5.77
C ASP A 97 -8.49 0.29 6.82
N ASP A 98 -7.62 -0.72 6.80
CA ASP A 98 -6.45 -0.81 7.67
C ASP A 98 -5.43 0.31 7.37
N LEU A 99 -5.17 0.60 6.10
CA LEU A 99 -4.27 1.68 5.70
C LEU A 99 -4.84 3.05 6.09
N CYS A 100 -6.14 3.29 5.90
CA CYS A 100 -6.80 4.53 6.34
C CYS A 100 -6.67 4.73 7.86
N ARG A 101 -6.87 3.67 8.66
CA ARG A 101 -6.68 3.72 10.11
C ARG A 101 -5.22 3.96 10.48
N ALA A 102 -4.27 3.32 9.78
CA ALA A 102 -2.85 3.52 10.00
C ALA A 102 -2.41 4.96 9.69
N LEU A 103 -2.91 5.58 8.62
CA LEU A 103 -2.66 6.99 8.31
C LEU A 103 -3.07 7.90 9.46
N ASN A 104 -4.28 7.71 10.00
CA ASN A 104 -4.77 8.49 11.13
C ASN A 104 -3.94 8.22 12.41
N GLU A 105 -3.60 6.95 12.69
CA GLU A 105 -2.76 6.60 13.84
C GLU A 105 -1.36 7.21 13.73
N VAL A 106 -0.71 7.13 12.56
CA VAL A 106 0.61 7.72 12.34
C VAL A 106 0.53 9.25 12.54
N ARG A 107 -0.43 9.94 11.92
CA ARG A 107 -0.61 11.37 12.09
C ARG A 107 -0.81 11.78 13.56
N SER A 108 -1.57 11.02 14.32
CA SER A 108 -1.80 11.30 15.74
C SER A 108 -0.53 11.19 16.62
N LYS A 109 0.50 10.50 16.13
CA LYS A 109 1.79 10.31 16.82
C LYS A 109 2.89 11.27 16.37
N ALA A 110 2.57 12.23 15.50
CA ALA A 110 3.56 13.11 14.87
C ALA A 110 4.41 13.87 15.89
N ASP A 111 3.79 14.50 16.89
CA ASP A 111 4.49 15.23 17.94
C ASP A 111 5.36 14.30 18.81
N THR A 112 4.88 13.09 19.10
CA THR A 112 5.60 12.10 19.91
C THR A 112 6.88 11.63 19.23
N TYR A 113 6.86 11.48 17.91
CA TYR A 113 7.97 10.91 17.14
C TYR A 113 8.73 11.93 16.29
N GLY A 114 8.38 13.22 16.39
CA GLY A 114 9.16 14.32 15.83
C GLY A 114 9.07 14.49 14.31
N TYR A 115 7.94 14.11 13.69
CA TYR A 115 7.62 14.44 12.30
C TYR A 115 6.38 15.35 12.19
N ARG A 116 6.02 15.77 10.98
CA ARG A 116 4.83 16.61 10.77
C ARG A 116 3.65 15.78 10.28
N THR A 117 2.44 16.15 10.71
CA THR A 117 1.18 15.48 10.35
C THR A 117 0.90 15.54 8.84
N ASP A 118 1.31 16.64 8.17
CA ASP A 118 1.17 16.85 6.73
C ASP A 118 2.31 16.22 5.90
N ARG A 119 3.31 15.62 6.56
CA ARG A 119 4.45 14.94 5.89
C ARG A 119 4.41 13.43 6.09
N VAL A 120 3.23 12.83 5.94
CA VAL A 120 3.04 11.39 6.00
C VAL A 120 2.77 10.85 4.60
N GLY A 121 3.70 10.03 4.08
CA GLY A 121 3.56 9.33 2.80
C GLY A 121 3.39 7.83 2.97
N CYS A 122 3.10 7.12 1.86
CA CYS A 122 2.98 5.67 1.84
C CYS A 122 3.90 5.06 0.79
N MET A 123 4.58 3.97 1.13
CA MET A 123 5.37 3.16 0.21
C MET A 123 4.83 1.73 0.23
N GLY A 124 4.60 1.14 -0.95
CA GLY A 124 4.07 -0.20 -1.02
C GLY A 124 4.74 -1.03 -2.11
N PHE A 125 4.87 -2.32 -1.87
CA PHE A 125 5.58 -3.26 -2.74
C PHE A 125 4.59 -4.26 -3.35
N SER A 126 4.67 -4.52 -4.66
CA SER A 126 3.84 -5.52 -5.32
C SER A 126 2.33 -5.29 -5.03
N ALA A 127 1.66 -6.20 -4.34
CA ALA A 127 0.28 -6.02 -3.87
C ALA A 127 0.12 -4.85 -2.89
N GLY A 128 1.15 -4.56 -2.08
CA GLY A 128 1.21 -3.35 -1.24
C GLY A 128 1.30 -2.07 -2.08
N GLY A 129 1.96 -2.12 -3.24
CA GLY A 129 1.99 -1.04 -4.23
C GLY A 129 0.60 -0.71 -4.78
N HIS A 130 -0.19 -1.75 -5.09
CA HIS A 130 -1.60 -1.59 -5.43
C HIS A 130 -2.39 -0.93 -4.30
N LEU A 131 -2.16 -1.37 -3.06
CA LEU A 131 -2.88 -0.84 -1.90
C LEU A 131 -2.62 0.66 -1.69
N VAL A 132 -1.36 1.11 -1.72
CA VAL A 132 -1.02 2.52 -1.50
C VAL A 132 -1.48 3.41 -2.65
N MET A 133 -1.42 2.92 -3.89
CA MET A 133 -1.92 3.68 -5.04
C MET A 133 -3.45 3.79 -5.03
N HIS A 134 -4.16 2.71 -4.71
CA HIS A 134 -5.60 2.75 -4.53
C HIS A 134 -6.01 3.74 -3.42
N ALA A 135 -5.26 3.80 -2.32
CA ALA A 135 -5.51 4.79 -1.27
C ALA A 135 -5.27 6.22 -1.77
N ALA A 136 -4.24 6.47 -2.57
CA ALA A 136 -4.01 7.77 -3.20
C ALA A 136 -5.20 8.20 -4.06
N GLU A 137 -5.75 7.30 -4.87
CA GLU A 137 -6.93 7.58 -5.70
C GLU A 137 -8.18 7.90 -4.87
N GLN A 138 -8.49 7.06 -3.88
CA GLN A 138 -9.72 7.18 -3.10
C GLN A 138 -9.69 8.34 -2.11
N LEU A 139 -8.51 8.72 -1.60
CA LEU A 139 -8.35 9.79 -0.62
C LEU A 139 -8.02 11.14 -1.25
N SER A 140 -7.80 11.20 -2.56
CA SER A 140 -7.53 12.45 -3.28
C SER A 140 -8.63 13.49 -3.02
N GLY A 141 -8.20 14.71 -2.68
CA GLY A 141 -9.13 15.81 -2.34
C GLY A 141 -9.73 15.73 -0.94
N THR A 142 -9.33 14.77 -0.14
CA THR A 142 -9.72 14.67 1.29
C THR A 142 -8.56 15.08 2.20
N PRO A 143 -8.81 15.46 3.47
CA PRO A 143 -7.76 15.72 4.45
C PRO A 143 -6.87 14.49 4.78
N ASP A 144 -7.36 13.29 4.46
CA ASP A 144 -6.70 12.03 4.76
C ASP A 144 -5.70 11.59 3.68
N VAL A 145 -5.60 12.33 2.57
CA VAL A 145 -4.67 12.02 1.46
C VAL A 145 -3.22 11.99 1.95
N PRO A 146 -2.42 10.95 1.61
CA PRO A 146 -1.00 10.93 1.93
C PRO A 146 -0.25 12.04 1.17
N LEU A 147 0.88 12.52 1.72
CA LEU A 147 1.74 13.51 1.05
C LEU A 147 2.20 13.02 -0.32
N PHE A 148 2.51 11.74 -0.42
CA PHE A 148 2.93 11.04 -1.64
C PHE A 148 2.63 9.55 -1.51
N VAL A 149 2.69 8.84 -2.64
CA VAL A 149 2.74 7.38 -2.66
C VAL A 149 3.91 6.87 -3.48
N ALA A 150 4.50 5.74 -3.06
CA ALA A 150 5.59 5.08 -3.77
C ALA A 150 5.22 3.61 -4.06
N PRO A 151 4.48 3.33 -5.15
CA PRO A 151 4.20 1.98 -5.61
C PRO A 151 5.43 1.37 -6.29
N MET A 152 6.02 0.35 -5.65
CA MET A 152 7.22 -0.35 -6.08
C MET A 152 6.83 -1.66 -6.77
N TYR A 153 7.22 -1.86 -8.02
CA TYR A 153 6.83 -2.98 -8.90
C TYR A 153 5.37 -3.42 -8.68
N PRO A 154 4.41 -2.46 -8.80
CA PRO A 154 3.06 -2.65 -8.30
C PRO A 154 2.23 -3.58 -9.19
N VAL A 155 1.32 -4.31 -8.55
CA VAL A 155 0.12 -4.75 -9.25
C VAL A 155 -0.73 -3.51 -9.54
N VAL A 156 -1.28 -3.39 -10.76
CA VAL A 156 -2.07 -2.23 -11.20
C VAL A 156 -3.42 -2.69 -11.74
N SER A 157 -3.42 -3.44 -12.83
CA SER A 157 -4.66 -3.83 -13.49
C SER A 157 -5.27 -5.13 -12.94
N MET A 158 -6.59 -5.13 -12.80
CA MET A 158 -7.37 -6.33 -12.49
C MET A 158 -8.10 -6.88 -13.74
N THR A 159 -8.04 -6.18 -14.86
CA THR A 159 -8.77 -6.51 -16.11
C THR A 159 -7.86 -6.84 -17.28
N HIS A 160 -6.73 -6.14 -17.42
CA HIS A 160 -5.80 -6.28 -18.54
C HIS A 160 -5.13 -7.67 -18.59
N PRO A 161 -4.68 -8.17 -19.76
CA PRO A 161 -3.93 -9.44 -19.89
C PRO A 161 -2.69 -9.55 -18.99
N CYS A 162 -2.01 -8.44 -18.67
CA CYS A 162 -0.87 -8.40 -17.75
C CYS A 162 -1.25 -8.56 -16.26
N THR A 163 -2.54 -8.67 -15.94
CA THR A 163 -3.03 -8.81 -14.56
C THR A 163 -2.31 -9.94 -13.81
N HIS A 164 -1.77 -9.64 -12.64
CA HIS A 164 -1.26 -10.66 -11.74
C HIS A 164 -2.43 -11.42 -11.08
N LYS A 165 -2.84 -12.53 -11.70
CA LYS A 165 -4.05 -13.30 -11.36
C LYS A 165 -4.09 -13.73 -9.90
N ARG A 166 -2.94 -14.06 -9.29
CA ARG A 166 -2.85 -14.43 -7.87
C ARG A 166 -3.23 -13.26 -6.95
N SER A 167 -2.71 -12.06 -7.19
CA SER A 167 -3.07 -10.86 -6.42
C SER A 167 -4.55 -10.51 -6.60
N ARG A 168 -5.07 -10.58 -7.82
CA ARG A 168 -6.50 -10.38 -8.06
C ARG A 168 -7.35 -11.36 -7.25
N ARG A 169 -7.01 -12.64 -7.23
CA ARG A 169 -7.69 -13.64 -6.42
C ARG A 169 -7.58 -13.34 -4.92
N GLY A 170 -6.42 -12.95 -4.43
CA GLY A 170 -6.20 -12.59 -3.04
C GLY A 170 -7.06 -11.41 -2.59
N LEU A 171 -7.14 -10.39 -3.44
CA LEU A 171 -7.90 -9.16 -3.17
C LEU A 171 -9.41 -9.35 -3.34
N LEU A 172 -9.85 -9.95 -4.45
CA LEU A 172 -11.25 -9.98 -4.87
C LEU A 172 -11.95 -11.33 -4.67
N GLY A 173 -11.17 -12.41 -4.54
CA GLY A 173 -11.68 -13.78 -4.48
C GLY A 173 -11.69 -14.51 -5.81
N GLU A 174 -12.33 -15.69 -5.83
CA GLU A 174 -12.29 -16.61 -6.96
C GLU A 174 -13.10 -16.11 -8.17
N HIS A 175 -14.24 -15.48 -7.93
CA HIS A 175 -15.20 -15.09 -8.96
C HIS A 175 -15.62 -13.63 -8.83
N PRO A 176 -14.67 -12.67 -9.02
CA PRO A 176 -15.02 -11.25 -8.96
C PRO A 176 -15.86 -10.86 -10.18
N SER A 177 -16.86 -9.99 -9.96
CA SER A 177 -17.63 -9.40 -11.06
C SER A 177 -16.73 -8.51 -11.94
N LYS A 178 -17.21 -8.24 -13.18
CA LYS A 178 -16.51 -7.27 -14.04
C LYS A 178 -16.39 -5.91 -13.35
N ALA A 179 -17.46 -5.41 -12.76
CA ALA A 179 -17.45 -4.12 -12.06
C ALA A 179 -16.43 -4.06 -10.90
N MET A 180 -16.30 -5.14 -10.10
CA MET A 180 -15.27 -5.20 -9.06
C MET A 180 -13.84 -5.18 -9.63
N LYS A 181 -13.61 -5.85 -10.75
CA LYS A 181 -12.30 -5.79 -11.42
C LYS A 181 -12.03 -4.40 -11.97
N ASP A 182 -13.00 -3.81 -12.64
CA ASP A 182 -12.87 -2.46 -13.21
C ASP A 182 -12.61 -1.42 -12.10
N SER A 183 -13.33 -1.47 -10.97
CA SER A 183 -13.19 -0.51 -9.86
C SER A 183 -11.86 -0.60 -9.11
N LEU A 184 -11.09 -1.66 -9.30
CA LEU A 184 -9.79 -1.89 -8.67
C LEU A 184 -8.67 -2.04 -9.70
N SER A 185 -8.92 -1.65 -10.95
CA SER A 185 -7.90 -1.44 -11.99
C SER A 185 -7.46 0.03 -11.94
N LEU A 186 -6.32 0.27 -11.30
CA LEU A 186 -5.85 1.62 -10.92
C LEU A 186 -5.71 2.54 -12.14
N GLU A 187 -5.30 2.00 -13.28
CA GLU A 187 -5.12 2.75 -14.53
C GLU A 187 -6.39 3.45 -15.02
N HIS A 188 -7.55 3.06 -14.50
CA HIS A 188 -8.85 3.64 -14.88
C HIS A 188 -9.32 4.76 -13.95
N HIS A 189 -8.69 4.97 -12.80
CA HIS A 189 -9.25 5.77 -11.71
C HIS A 189 -8.32 6.85 -11.17
N VAL A 190 -7.17 7.10 -11.81
CA VAL A 190 -6.24 8.17 -11.40
C VAL A 190 -6.93 9.53 -11.49
N PRO A 191 -7.13 10.25 -10.37
CA PRO A 191 -7.73 11.59 -10.41
C PRO A 191 -6.66 12.65 -10.67
N ALA A 192 -7.03 13.79 -11.26
CA ALA A 192 -6.10 14.88 -11.57
C ALA A 192 -5.43 15.51 -10.32
N ASN A 193 -6.06 15.38 -9.15
CA ASN A 193 -5.53 15.84 -7.87
C ASN A 193 -4.89 14.70 -7.05
N CYS A 194 -4.47 13.62 -7.70
CA CYS A 194 -3.70 12.56 -7.07
C CYS A 194 -2.40 13.13 -6.47
N PRO A 195 -1.99 12.69 -5.26
CA PRO A 195 -0.71 13.12 -4.70
C PRO A 195 0.47 12.67 -5.57
N PRO A 196 1.66 13.30 -5.41
CA PRO A 196 2.86 12.91 -6.14
C PRO A 196 3.18 11.42 -6.01
N VAL A 197 3.62 10.80 -7.11
CA VAL A 197 3.88 9.35 -7.19
C VAL A 197 5.34 9.08 -7.55
N PHE A 198 5.99 8.19 -6.78
CA PHE A 198 7.27 7.59 -7.16
C PHE A 198 7.02 6.14 -7.58
N LEU A 199 7.09 5.86 -8.87
CA LEU A 199 6.82 4.54 -9.47
C LEU A 199 8.13 3.85 -9.84
N MET A 200 8.22 2.53 -9.63
CA MET A 200 9.38 1.75 -10.05
C MET A 200 8.99 0.33 -10.46
N ASN A 201 9.67 -0.21 -11.50
CA ASN A 201 9.60 -1.63 -11.87
C ASN A 201 10.87 -2.11 -12.58
N CYS A 202 10.94 -3.43 -12.81
CA CYS A 202 11.96 -4.08 -13.64
C CYS A 202 11.29 -4.83 -14.80
N ASP A 203 11.91 -4.84 -16.01
CA ASP A 203 11.36 -5.52 -17.20
C ASP A 203 11.39 -7.03 -17.06
N ASP A 204 12.41 -7.55 -16.39
CA ASP A 204 12.62 -8.98 -16.17
C ASP A 204 11.85 -9.53 -14.96
N ASP A 205 10.87 -8.77 -14.41
CA ASP A 205 10.04 -9.20 -13.29
C ASP A 205 9.23 -10.46 -13.65
N PRO A 206 9.49 -11.62 -13.01
CA PRO A 206 8.84 -12.88 -13.34
C PRO A 206 7.46 -13.03 -12.66
N ILE A 207 7.06 -12.09 -11.82
CA ILE A 207 5.85 -12.17 -10.97
C ILE A 207 4.79 -11.18 -11.43
N VAL A 208 5.14 -9.88 -11.48
CA VAL A 208 4.25 -8.81 -11.90
C VAL A 208 4.80 -8.23 -13.19
N HIS A 209 4.15 -8.54 -14.31
CA HIS A 209 4.58 -8.08 -15.62
C HIS A 209 4.72 -6.54 -15.63
N TYR A 210 5.85 -6.04 -16.11
CA TYR A 210 6.22 -4.62 -16.12
C TYR A 210 5.14 -3.70 -16.72
N HIS A 211 4.36 -4.20 -17.65
CA HIS A 211 3.25 -3.47 -18.26
C HIS A 211 2.19 -2.96 -17.27
N ASN A 212 2.14 -3.52 -16.05
CA ASN A 212 1.33 -2.92 -14.97
C ASN A 212 1.81 -1.50 -14.63
N ALA A 213 3.12 -1.30 -14.50
CA ALA A 213 3.69 0.02 -14.21
C ALA A 213 3.50 0.99 -15.39
N GLU A 214 3.68 0.53 -16.63
CA GLU A 214 3.45 1.34 -17.83
C GLU A 214 2.00 1.83 -17.96
N LEU A 215 1.02 0.98 -17.61
CA LEU A 215 -0.39 1.39 -17.57
C LEU A 215 -0.63 2.51 -16.55
N LEU A 216 -0.01 2.40 -15.37
CA LEU A 216 -0.13 3.42 -14.34
C LEU A 216 0.59 4.72 -14.73
N ASP A 217 1.80 4.64 -15.26
CA ASP A 217 2.57 5.78 -15.77
C ASP A 217 1.78 6.56 -16.83
N SER A 218 1.20 5.82 -17.79
CA SER A 218 0.35 6.40 -18.82
C SER A 218 -0.86 7.13 -18.23
N ALA A 219 -1.53 6.53 -17.25
CA ALA A 219 -2.68 7.14 -16.59
C ALA A 219 -2.31 8.40 -15.79
N LEU A 220 -1.19 8.35 -15.06
CA LEU A 220 -0.64 9.51 -14.33
C LEU A 220 -0.28 10.65 -15.28
N THR A 221 0.36 10.33 -16.42
CA THR A 221 0.71 11.30 -17.47
C THR A 221 -0.54 11.97 -18.07
N VAL A 222 -1.55 11.19 -18.41
CA VAL A 222 -2.82 11.71 -18.97
C VAL A 222 -3.52 12.67 -18.01
N GLN A 223 -3.47 12.38 -16.71
CA GLN A 223 -4.06 13.23 -15.68
C GLN A 223 -3.13 14.37 -15.21
N ALA A 224 -1.95 14.50 -15.81
CA ALA A 224 -0.93 15.49 -15.43
C ALA A 224 -0.55 15.43 -13.93
N VAL A 225 -0.60 14.24 -13.33
CA VAL A 225 -0.17 14.02 -11.94
C VAL A 225 1.35 14.11 -11.87
N PRO A 226 1.93 14.87 -10.91
CA PRO A 226 3.36 14.87 -10.68
C PRO A 226 3.86 13.47 -10.30
N HIS A 227 4.70 12.88 -11.13
CA HIS A 227 5.25 11.56 -10.83
C HIS A 227 6.66 11.39 -11.35
N HIS A 228 7.38 10.44 -10.77
CA HIS A 228 8.71 10.02 -11.17
C HIS A 228 8.68 8.52 -11.40
N TYR A 229 9.09 8.07 -12.59
CA TYR A 229 9.08 6.67 -12.97
C TYR A 229 10.50 6.16 -13.21
N GLU A 230 10.94 5.24 -12.35
CA GLU A 230 12.20 4.49 -12.49
C GLU A 230 11.92 3.13 -13.15
N HIS A 231 12.45 2.95 -14.33
CA HIS A 231 12.28 1.77 -15.15
C HIS A 231 13.64 1.09 -15.34
N TYR A 232 13.81 -0.11 -14.79
CA TYR A 232 15.06 -0.88 -14.84
C TYR A 232 14.93 -2.08 -15.78
N ARG A 233 15.97 -2.35 -16.55
CA ARG A 233 15.96 -3.50 -17.48
C ARG A 233 16.00 -4.83 -16.72
N THR A 234 16.73 -4.88 -15.61
CA THR A 234 16.91 -6.08 -14.81
C THR A 234 16.81 -5.77 -13.33
N GLY A 235 16.32 -6.74 -12.54
CA GLY A 235 16.19 -6.57 -11.08
C GLY A 235 15.23 -7.56 -10.45
N GLY A 236 14.30 -8.12 -11.24
CA GLY A 236 13.33 -9.11 -10.76
C GLY A 236 12.24 -8.50 -9.88
N HIS A 237 11.78 -9.27 -8.88
CA HIS A 237 10.64 -8.92 -8.02
C HIS A 237 10.91 -9.24 -6.54
N GLY A 238 10.30 -8.48 -5.63
CA GLY A 238 10.28 -8.82 -4.21
C GLY A 238 11.58 -8.60 -3.48
N PHE A 239 12.44 -7.73 -3.96
CA PHE A 239 13.77 -7.50 -3.39
C PHE A 239 13.81 -6.40 -2.31
N GLY A 240 12.80 -5.52 -2.24
CA GLY A 240 12.78 -4.40 -1.30
C GLY A 240 14.06 -3.55 -1.35
N THR A 241 14.76 -3.46 -0.24
CA THR A 241 16.07 -2.78 -0.12
C THR A 241 17.27 -3.73 -0.08
N THR A 242 17.09 -5.02 -0.42
CA THR A 242 18.07 -6.10 -0.24
C THR A 242 18.93 -6.27 -1.49
N PRO A 243 20.22 -5.85 -1.51
CA PRO A 243 21.07 -5.87 -2.71
C PRO A 243 21.30 -7.29 -3.26
N GLU A 244 21.34 -8.29 -2.38
CA GLU A 244 21.60 -9.70 -2.75
C GLU A 244 20.43 -10.34 -3.50
N LYS A 245 19.28 -9.68 -3.54
CA LYS A 245 18.06 -10.15 -4.21
C LYS A 245 17.76 -9.45 -5.53
N THR A 246 18.63 -8.53 -5.97
CA THR A 246 18.41 -7.73 -7.17
C THR A 246 19.74 -7.36 -7.84
N THR A 247 19.70 -6.60 -8.90
CA THR A 247 20.88 -6.12 -9.62
C THR A 247 21.41 -4.81 -9.04
N SER A 248 22.69 -4.49 -9.36
CA SER A 248 23.28 -3.19 -9.03
C SER A 248 22.58 -2.02 -9.73
N GLU A 249 21.87 -2.27 -10.83
CA GLU A 249 21.06 -1.31 -11.54
C GLU A 249 19.78 -0.99 -10.72
N ALA A 250 18.97 -2.01 -10.47
CA ALA A 250 17.67 -1.81 -9.84
C ALA A 250 17.75 -1.30 -8.39
N ILE A 251 18.78 -1.70 -7.61
CA ILE A 251 18.92 -1.23 -6.23
C ILE A 251 19.13 0.28 -6.11
N GLN A 252 19.50 0.97 -7.20
CA GLN A 252 19.68 2.42 -7.24
C GLN A 252 18.36 3.19 -7.00
N TRP A 253 17.21 2.53 -7.10
CA TRP A 253 15.94 3.15 -6.75
C TRP A 253 15.96 3.81 -5.38
N LYS A 254 16.76 3.30 -4.44
CA LYS A 254 16.89 3.82 -3.08
C LYS A 254 17.39 5.27 -3.07
N GLU A 255 18.49 5.53 -3.78
CA GLU A 255 19.06 6.86 -3.90
C GLU A 255 18.14 7.79 -4.70
N ARG A 256 17.52 7.27 -5.76
CA ARG A 256 16.55 8.03 -6.59
C ARG A 256 15.33 8.44 -5.77
N PHE A 257 14.78 7.54 -4.97
CA PHE A 257 13.67 7.86 -4.07
C PHE A 257 14.05 8.92 -3.04
N LEU A 258 15.22 8.80 -2.38
CA LEU A 258 15.67 9.80 -1.41
C LEU A 258 15.91 11.16 -2.05
N ALA A 259 16.45 11.20 -3.25
CA ALA A 259 16.63 12.45 -4.00
C ALA A 259 15.28 13.08 -4.37
N TRP A 260 14.34 12.28 -4.86
CA TRP A 260 12.99 12.72 -5.18
C TRP A 260 12.25 13.26 -3.94
N LEU A 261 12.30 12.52 -2.83
CA LEU A 261 11.62 12.90 -1.58
C LEU A 261 12.10 14.23 -0.99
N ARG A 262 13.38 14.58 -1.19
CA ARG A 262 13.93 15.87 -0.73
C ARG A 262 13.37 17.09 -1.50
N ASN A 263 12.79 16.85 -2.68
CA ASN A 263 12.22 17.89 -3.53
C ASN A 263 10.70 18.03 -3.37
N LEU A 264 10.09 17.24 -2.49
CA LEU A 264 8.70 17.35 -2.05
C LEU A 264 8.62 18.26 -0.80
#